data_3a7e68be68b2cb69cc52bf16f503ce87
#
_entry.id   3a7e68be68b2cb69cc52bf16f503ce87
#
_cell.length_a   1.000
_cell.length_b   1.000
_cell.length_c   1.000
_cell.angle_alpha   90.00
_cell.angle_beta   90.00
_cell.angle_gamma   90.00
#
_symmetry.space_group_name_H-M   'P 1'
#
loop_
_entity.id
_entity.type
_entity.pdbx_description
1 polymer ?
#
loop_
_entity_poly.entity_id
_entity_poly.type
_entity_poly.pdbx_seq_one_letter_code
_entity_poly.pdbx_strand_id
1 'polypeptide(L)'
;MAFFAEGKMETEKTGKIRVHSEMIYLLAIFLLALAVAMLTAADFGISMIVAPAYLLSLKTGFLTFGQAEYVIQAGVFVLLCLILRNFRFVYLMSFVTCLVYGAVLDLWRLLPCFNPSVTAPGSMALWLRVVMFVAGVLLTSFSVALFFKTYLYPQVYDFFVKAVSARYGIRLPVFKTIVDLTLLAASGVMTFCFFG
;
A
#
# COMPACT_ATOMS: atom_id res chain seq x y z
N MET A 1 -9.00 5.12 22.80
CA MET A 1 -10.42 4.71 22.90
C MET A 1 -11.39 5.79 22.40
N ALA A 2 -11.15 7.06 22.61
CA ALA A 2 -12.04 8.14 22.16
C ALA A 2 -12.22 8.21 20.63
N PHE A 3 -11.17 8.01 19.84
CA PHE A 3 -11.21 8.09 18.36
C PHE A 3 -12.08 7.01 17.69
N PHE A 4 -12.28 5.86 18.35
CA PHE A 4 -13.22 4.83 17.89
C PHE A 4 -14.68 5.09 18.33
N ALA A 5 -14.87 5.94 19.34
CA ALA A 5 -16.21 6.30 19.82
C ALA A 5 -16.85 7.41 18.95
N GLU A 6 -16.06 8.36 18.44
CA GLU A 6 -16.56 9.39 17.52
C GLU A 6 -17.05 8.82 16.19
N GLY A 7 -16.33 7.83 15.62
CA GLY A 7 -16.79 7.14 14.43
C GLY A 7 -18.11 6.36 14.61
N LYS A 8 -18.51 6.08 15.85
CA LYS A 8 -19.73 5.31 16.14
C LYS A 8 -20.98 6.19 16.28
N MET A 9 -20.82 7.46 16.58
CA MET A 9 -21.93 8.41 16.71
C MET A 9 -22.39 9.03 15.40
N GLU A 10 -21.54 9.02 14.35
CA GLU A 10 -21.95 9.47 13.00
C GLU A 10 -22.66 8.39 12.17
N THR A 11 -22.64 7.14 12.61
CA THR A 11 -23.20 6.01 11.84
C THR A 11 -24.72 5.84 11.95
N GLU A 12 -25.42 6.66 12.72
CA GLU A 12 -26.87 6.54 12.91
C GLU A 12 -27.72 7.31 11.89
N LYS A 13 -27.09 8.12 11.04
CA LYS A 13 -27.77 8.83 9.95
C LYS A 13 -27.28 8.33 8.59
N THR A 14 -28.00 7.38 8.00
CA THR A 14 -28.12 7.14 6.56
C THR A 14 -27.45 5.87 6.02
N GLY A 15 -28.24 4.85 5.72
CA GLY A 15 -27.85 3.71 4.88
C GLY A 15 -27.34 4.11 3.48
N LYS A 16 -27.66 5.30 3.00
CA LYS A 16 -27.17 5.88 1.75
C LYS A 16 -25.70 6.32 1.80
N ILE A 17 -25.17 6.71 2.97
CA ILE A 17 -23.78 7.12 3.17
C ILE A 17 -22.85 5.90 3.23
N ARG A 18 -23.32 4.76 3.72
CA ARG A 18 -22.53 3.52 3.78
C ARG A 18 -22.16 3.00 2.40
N VAL A 19 -23.09 2.88 1.49
CA VAL A 19 -22.84 2.40 0.13
C VAL A 19 -21.86 3.32 -0.60
N HIS A 20 -21.94 4.63 -0.41
CA HIS A 20 -20.98 5.58 -0.98
C HIS A 20 -19.56 5.40 -0.42
N SER A 21 -19.41 5.10 0.86
CA SER A 21 -18.10 4.91 1.48
C SER A 21 -17.40 3.62 1.00
N GLU A 22 -18.15 2.54 0.82
CA GLU A 22 -17.61 1.28 0.28
C GLU A 22 -17.17 1.43 -1.18
N MET A 23 -17.96 2.14 -1.98
CA MET A 23 -17.59 2.43 -3.37
C MET A 23 -16.33 3.33 -3.44
N ILE A 24 -16.25 4.36 -2.60
CA ILE A 24 -15.08 5.24 -2.52
C ILE A 24 -13.84 4.44 -2.10
N TYR A 25 -14.00 3.51 -1.18
CA TYR A 25 -12.90 2.63 -0.74
C TYR A 25 -12.41 1.71 -1.86
N LEU A 26 -13.30 1.02 -2.57
CA LEU A 26 -12.92 0.19 -3.72
C LEU A 26 -12.27 1.02 -4.83
N LEU A 27 -12.81 2.20 -5.10
CA LEU A 27 -12.21 3.14 -6.05
C LEU A 27 -10.81 3.57 -5.60
N ALA A 28 -10.60 3.85 -4.31
CA ALA A 28 -9.29 4.20 -3.78
C ALA A 28 -8.28 3.07 -3.96
N ILE A 29 -8.66 1.80 -3.68
CA ILE A 29 -7.79 0.64 -3.92
C ILE A 29 -7.45 0.53 -5.42
N PHE A 30 -8.44 0.64 -6.28
CA PHE A 30 -8.26 0.51 -7.72
C PHE A 30 -7.31 1.57 -8.29
N LEU A 31 -7.49 2.83 -7.88
CA LEU A 31 -6.63 3.93 -8.28
C LEU A 31 -5.22 3.84 -7.68
N LEU A 32 -5.09 3.37 -6.43
CA LEU A 32 -3.79 3.18 -5.82
C LEU A 32 -2.98 2.09 -6.52
N ALA A 33 -3.62 0.97 -6.86
CA ALA A 33 -2.98 -0.10 -7.60
C ALA A 33 -2.55 0.35 -9.01
N LEU A 34 -3.39 1.13 -9.70
CA LEU A 34 -3.03 1.74 -10.98
C LEU A 34 -1.82 2.68 -10.84
N ALA A 35 -1.84 3.54 -9.82
CA ALA A 35 -0.74 4.47 -9.57
C ALA A 35 0.59 3.74 -9.38
N VAL A 36 0.61 2.66 -8.58
CA VAL A 36 1.80 1.85 -8.36
C VAL A 36 2.24 1.13 -9.64
N ALA A 37 1.31 0.62 -10.46
CA ALA A 37 1.63 0.04 -11.75
C ALA A 37 2.27 1.07 -12.71
N MET A 38 1.78 2.31 -12.72
CA MET A 38 2.36 3.41 -13.50
C MET A 38 3.77 3.78 -13.01
N LEU A 39 3.97 3.89 -11.69
CA LEU A 39 5.27 4.23 -11.11
C LEU A 39 6.32 3.16 -11.40
N THR A 40 5.95 1.87 -11.31
CA THR A 40 6.85 0.77 -11.65
C THR A 40 7.19 0.72 -13.14
N ALA A 41 6.24 1.01 -14.02
CA ALA A 41 6.48 1.05 -15.47
C ALA A 41 7.33 2.28 -15.89
N ALA A 42 7.18 3.40 -15.19
CA ALA A 42 7.98 4.60 -15.42
C ALA A 42 9.47 4.42 -15.08
N ASP A 43 9.80 3.53 -14.15
CA ASP A 43 11.18 3.21 -13.73
C ASP A 43 12.00 4.44 -13.28
N PHE A 44 11.35 5.37 -12.59
CA PHE A 44 11.99 6.53 -11.92
C PHE A 44 12.03 6.38 -10.40
N GLY A 45 11.41 5.34 -9.88
CA GLY A 45 11.32 5.04 -8.46
C GLY A 45 9.90 4.75 -8.02
N ILE A 46 9.80 4.11 -6.88
CA ILE A 46 8.54 3.68 -6.27
C ILE A 46 8.50 4.10 -4.80
N SER A 47 7.33 4.04 -4.19
CA SER A 47 7.18 4.32 -2.75
C SER A 47 8.01 3.36 -1.89
N MET A 48 8.64 3.88 -0.82
CA MET A 48 9.44 3.09 0.15
C MET A 48 8.64 1.93 0.75
N ILE A 49 7.32 2.09 0.89
CA ILE A 49 6.42 1.07 1.44
C ILE A 49 6.32 -0.13 0.50
N VAL A 50 6.28 0.12 -0.79
CA VAL A 50 6.07 -0.90 -1.84
C VAL A 50 7.39 -1.48 -2.35
N ALA A 51 8.51 -0.77 -2.17
CA ALA A 51 9.82 -1.15 -2.67
C ALA A 51 10.28 -2.56 -2.23
N PRO A 52 10.14 -3.00 -0.96
CA PRO A 52 10.54 -4.35 -0.55
C PRO A 52 9.81 -5.44 -1.32
N ALA A 53 8.50 -5.28 -1.54
CA ALA A 53 7.69 -6.25 -2.29
C ALA A 53 8.08 -6.29 -3.77
N TYR A 54 8.35 -5.14 -4.37
CA TYR A 54 8.81 -5.07 -5.75
C TYR A 54 10.17 -5.78 -5.94
N LEU A 55 11.15 -5.50 -5.07
CA LEU A 55 12.45 -6.17 -5.09
C LEU A 55 12.33 -7.68 -4.89
N LEU A 56 11.45 -8.12 -3.98
CA LEU A 56 11.18 -9.53 -3.75
C LEU A 56 10.61 -10.19 -5.02
N SER A 57 9.65 -9.55 -5.69
CA SER A 57 9.07 -10.09 -6.94
C SER A 57 10.11 -10.20 -8.05
N LEU A 58 11.02 -9.22 -8.17
CA LEU A 58 12.10 -9.24 -9.16
C LEU A 58 13.10 -10.37 -8.90
N LYS A 59 13.47 -10.58 -7.61
CA LYS A 59 14.45 -11.60 -7.24
C LYS A 59 13.90 -13.01 -7.38
N THR A 60 12.66 -13.25 -6.97
CA THR A 60 12.09 -14.60 -6.95
C THR A 60 11.64 -15.06 -8.35
N GLY A 61 11.20 -14.14 -9.21
CA GLY A 61 10.74 -14.43 -10.56
C GLY A 61 9.46 -15.28 -10.66
N PHE A 62 9.11 -16.05 -9.61
CA PHE A 62 7.89 -16.87 -9.57
C PHE A 62 6.73 -16.18 -8.81
N LEU A 63 7.04 -15.18 -7.98
CA LEU A 63 6.02 -14.40 -7.29
C LEU A 63 5.61 -13.21 -8.17
N THR A 64 4.30 -13.05 -8.35
CA THR A 64 3.78 -11.80 -8.91
C THR A 64 4.03 -10.64 -7.94
N PHE A 65 3.92 -9.40 -8.41
CA PHE A 65 4.11 -8.25 -7.55
C PHE A 65 3.07 -8.20 -6.42
N GLY A 66 1.79 -8.50 -6.73
CA GLY A 66 0.75 -8.59 -5.72
C GLY A 66 1.00 -9.69 -4.70
N GLN A 67 1.50 -10.86 -5.13
CA GLN A 67 1.86 -11.95 -4.23
C GLN A 67 3.04 -11.58 -3.31
N ALA A 68 4.05 -10.90 -3.84
CA ALA A 68 5.16 -10.40 -3.04
C ALA A 68 4.68 -9.37 -1.99
N GLU A 69 3.71 -8.53 -2.36
CA GLU A 69 3.06 -7.58 -1.45
C GLU A 69 2.35 -8.32 -0.30
N TYR A 70 1.66 -9.44 -0.58
CA TYR A 70 1.05 -10.27 0.47
C TYR A 70 2.09 -10.81 1.47
N VAL A 71 3.23 -11.28 0.97
CA VAL A 71 4.30 -11.82 1.83
C VAL A 71 4.87 -10.74 2.75
N ILE A 72 5.19 -9.58 2.21
CA ILE A 72 5.74 -8.46 3.00
C ILE A 72 4.71 -7.95 4.02
N GLN A 73 3.46 -7.75 3.60
CA GLN A 73 2.40 -7.28 4.51
C GLN A 73 2.03 -8.34 5.56
N ALA A 74 2.13 -9.64 5.25
CA ALA A 74 1.99 -10.69 6.25
C ALA A 74 3.09 -10.61 7.32
N GLY A 75 4.33 -10.34 6.91
CA GLY A 75 5.44 -10.08 7.83
C GLY A 75 5.17 -8.88 8.75
N VAL A 76 4.71 -7.77 8.20
CA VAL A 76 4.32 -6.58 8.98
C VAL A 76 3.13 -6.88 9.91
N PHE A 77 2.18 -7.70 9.47
CA PHE A 77 1.05 -8.13 10.27
C PHE A 77 1.49 -8.99 11.47
N VAL A 78 2.40 -9.93 11.26
CA VAL A 78 2.99 -10.73 12.35
C VAL A 78 3.73 -9.82 13.32
N LEU A 79 4.52 -8.87 12.83
CA LEU A 79 5.22 -7.89 13.66
C LEU A 79 4.24 -7.04 14.48
N LEU A 80 3.12 -6.62 13.89
CA LEU A 80 2.04 -5.91 14.58
C LEU A 80 1.50 -6.74 15.75
N CYS A 81 1.18 -8.01 15.52
CA CYS A 81 0.66 -8.90 16.54
C CYS A 81 1.66 -9.12 17.69
N LEU A 82 2.95 -9.26 17.36
CA LEU A 82 4.02 -9.41 18.36
C LEU A 82 4.20 -8.16 19.23
N ILE A 83 4.21 -6.97 18.63
CA ILE A 83 4.40 -5.70 19.34
C ILE A 83 3.19 -5.39 20.23
N LEU A 84 1.98 -5.59 19.72
CA LEU A 84 0.76 -5.30 20.48
C LEU A 84 0.42 -6.38 21.49
N ARG A 85 1.02 -7.58 21.38
CA ARG A 85 0.73 -8.76 22.22
C ARG A 85 -0.77 -9.07 22.34
N ASN A 86 -1.55 -8.70 21.32
CA ASN A 86 -3.00 -8.88 21.31
C ASN A 86 -3.48 -9.06 19.88
N PHE A 87 -4.13 -10.18 19.61
CA PHE A 87 -4.76 -10.46 18.32
C PHE A 87 -6.21 -9.96 18.35
N ARG A 88 -6.56 -9.06 17.44
CA ARG A 88 -7.94 -8.60 17.24
C ARG A 88 -8.40 -8.90 15.82
N PHE A 89 -9.63 -9.35 15.67
CA PHE A 89 -10.25 -9.61 14.35
C PHE A 89 -10.20 -8.40 13.41
N VAL A 90 -10.19 -7.22 13.99
CA VAL A 90 -10.04 -5.94 13.26
C VAL A 90 -8.75 -5.88 12.44
N TYR A 91 -7.67 -6.49 12.93
CA TYR A 91 -6.38 -6.52 12.23
C TYR A 91 -6.45 -7.37 10.95
N LEU A 92 -7.28 -8.42 10.98
CA LEU A 92 -7.50 -9.28 9.81
C LEU A 92 -8.20 -8.52 8.67
N MET A 93 -9.07 -7.56 8.98
CA MET A 93 -9.72 -6.72 7.96
C MET A 93 -8.72 -5.89 7.16
N SER A 94 -7.64 -5.38 7.80
CA SER A 94 -6.56 -4.68 7.09
C SER A 94 -5.80 -5.61 6.14
N PHE A 95 -5.69 -6.89 6.50
CA PHE A 95 -5.06 -7.89 5.63
C PHE A 95 -5.95 -8.23 4.42
N VAL A 96 -7.27 -8.27 4.59
CA VAL A 96 -8.21 -8.41 3.47
C VAL A 96 -8.05 -7.26 2.47
N THR A 97 -7.89 -6.03 2.96
CA THR A 97 -7.59 -4.86 2.11
C THR A 97 -6.32 -5.08 1.28
N CYS A 98 -5.28 -5.65 1.89
CA CYS A 98 -4.05 -6.00 1.20
C CYS A 98 -4.29 -7.02 0.09
N LEU A 99 -5.08 -8.08 0.34
CA LEU A 99 -5.38 -9.10 -0.65
C LEU A 99 -6.10 -8.51 -1.87
N VAL A 100 -7.10 -7.66 -1.63
CA VAL A 100 -7.82 -6.98 -2.71
C VAL A 100 -6.89 -6.06 -3.49
N TYR A 101 -6.06 -5.27 -2.81
CA TYR A 101 -5.09 -4.37 -3.45
C TYR A 101 -4.10 -5.12 -4.32
N GLY A 102 -3.48 -6.19 -3.82
CA GLY A 102 -2.50 -6.95 -4.58
C GLY A 102 -3.11 -7.66 -5.78
N ALA A 103 -4.36 -8.19 -5.67
CA ALA A 103 -5.07 -8.77 -6.80
C ALA A 103 -5.36 -7.73 -7.89
N VAL A 104 -5.78 -6.51 -7.52
CA VAL A 104 -6.00 -5.40 -8.46
C VAL A 104 -4.68 -4.92 -9.06
N LEU A 105 -3.59 -4.91 -8.31
CA LEU A 105 -2.26 -4.56 -8.80
C LEU A 105 -1.80 -5.56 -9.88
N ASP A 106 -1.96 -6.85 -9.62
CA ASP A 106 -1.63 -7.89 -10.61
C ASP A 106 -2.53 -7.80 -11.85
N LEU A 107 -3.81 -7.46 -11.69
CA LEU A 107 -4.72 -7.22 -12.80
C LEU A 107 -4.25 -6.07 -13.70
N TRP A 108 -3.80 -4.95 -13.12
CA TRP A 108 -3.24 -3.84 -13.89
C TRP A 108 -1.97 -4.25 -14.63
N ARG A 109 -1.15 -5.10 -14.04
CA ARG A 109 0.10 -5.60 -14.65
C ARG A 109 -0.12 -6.63 -15.75
N LEU A 110 -1.34 -7.09 -15.99
CA LEU A 110 -1.68 -7.87 -17.21
C LEU A 110 -1.72 -6.99 -18.46
N LEU A 111 -1.93 -5.68 -18.30
CA LEU A 111 -1.89 -4.77 -19.45
C LEU A 111 -0.46 -4.67 -20.02
N PRO A 112 -0.30 -4.71 -21.36
CA PRO A 112 1.03 -4.70 -21.99
C PRO A 112 1.91 -3.53 -21.58
N CYS A 113 1.33 -2.35 -21.34
CA CYS A 113 2.06 -1.14 -20.95
C CYS A 113 2.63 -1.19 -19.52
N PHE A 114 2.07 -2.04 -18.63
CA PHE A 114 2.52 -2.20 -17.24
C PHE A 114 3.19 -3.55 -17.00
N ASN A 115 3.19 -4.44 -17.99
CA ASN A 115 3.76 -5.77 -17.90
C ASN A 115 5.28 -5.73 -18.18
N PRO A 116 6.13 -6.01 -17.20
CA PRO A 116 7.58 -5.95 -17.38
C PRO A 116 8.12 -7.02 -18.36
N SER A 117 7.35 -8.10 -18.61
CA SER A 117 7.73 -9.12 -19.58
C SER A 117 7.45 -8.71 -21.05
N VAL A 118 6.55 -7.75 -21.26
CA VAL A 118 6.19 -7.22 -22.60
C VAL A 118 6.89 -5.91 -22.85
N THR A 119 6.86 -5.00 -21.88
CA THR A 119 7.50 -3.69 -21.96
C THR A 119 8.55 -3.63 -20.85
N ALA A 120 9.82 -3.77 -21.24
CA ALA A 120 10.91 -3.71 -20.28
C ALA A 120 10.89 -2.35 -19.56
N PRO A 121 11.10 -2.31 -18.24
CA PRO A 121 11.21 -1.05 -17.50
C PRO A 121 12.26 -0.13 -18.17
N GLY A 122 11.91 1.12 -18.37
CA GLY A 122 12.81 2.08 -19.01
C GLY A 122 12.89 2.04 -20.54
N SER A 123 12.24 1.08 -21.22
CA SER A 123 12.24 1.01 -22.70
C SER A 123 11.34 2.04 -23.38
N MET A 124 10.39 2.62 -22.64
CA MET A 124 9.49 3.66 -23.16
C MET A 124 10.23 4.98 -23.39
N ALA A 125 9.69 5.81 -24.30
CA ALA A 125 10.20 7.15 -24.52
C ALA A 125 10.23 7.98 -23.23
N LEU A 126 11.30 8.76 -23.01
CA LEU A 126 11.53 9.49 -21.76
C LEU A 126 10.35 10.39 -21.36
N TRP A 127 9.75 11.09 -22.33
CA TRP A 127 8.60 11.95 -22.04
C TRP A 127 7.39 11.17 -21.51
N LEU A 128 7.14 9.96 -22.03
CA LEU A 128 6.05 9.10 -21.59
C LEU A 128 6.31 8.59 -20.15
N ARG A 129 7.54 8.22 -19.86
CA ARG A 129 7.95 7.82 -18.50
C ARG A 129 7.74 8.95 -17.49
N VAL A 130 8.12 10.19 -17.86
CA VAL A 130 7.90 11.39 -17.01
C VAL A 130 6.42 11.62 -16.78
N VAL A 131 5.60 11.54 -17.82
CA VAL A 131 4.14 11.70 -17.71
C VAL A 131 3.54 10.63 -16.80
N MET A 132 3.92 9.36 -16.98
CA MET A 132 3.45 8.26 -16.15
C MET A 132 3.88 8.41 -14.68
N PHE A 133 5.11 8.86 -14.44
CA PHE A 133 5.60 9.11 -13.10
C PHE A 133 4.81 10.22 -12.40
N VAL A 134 4.66 11.38 -13.04
CA VAL A 134 3.90 12.51 -12.47
C VAL A 134 2.44 12.13 -12.25
N ALA A 135 1.80 11.48 -13.22
CA ALA A 135 0.42 11.01 -13.09
C ALA A 135 0.29 9.97 -11.97
N GLY A 136 1.25 9.05 -11.84
CA GLY A 136 1.29 8.05 -10.77
C GLY A 136 1.40 8.69 -9.38
N VAL A 137 2.27 9.69 -9.21
CA VAL A 137 2.40 10.43 -7.93
C VAL A 137 1.11 11.17 -7.57
N LEU A 138 0.51 11.87 -8.53
CA LEU A 138 -0.76 12.59 -8.30
C LEU A 138 -1.89 11.62 -7.96
N LEU A 139 -1.97 10.50 -8.67
CA LEU A 139 -2.98 9.48 -8.47
C LEU A 139 -2.80 8.78 -7.10
N THR A 140 -1.57 8.52 -6.68
CA THR A 140 -1.27 8.01 -5.33
C THR A 140 -1.78 8.97 -4.26
N SER A 141 -1.45 10.26 -4.39
CA SER A 141 -1.89 11.29 -3.44
C SER A 141 -3.41 11.39 -3.36
N PHE A 142 -4.08 11.34 -4.51
CA PHE A 142 -5.54 11.37 -4.59
C PHE A 142 -6.17 10.11 -3.95
N SER A 143 -5.62 8.92 -4.24
CA SER A 143 -6.11 7.65 -3.67
C SER A 143 -5.97 7.63 -2.15
N VAL A 144 -4.83 8.10 -1.62
CA VAL A 144 -4.63 8.21 -0.17
C VAL A 144 -5.62 9.19 0.45
N ALA A 145 -5.90 10.32 -0.20
CA ALA A 145 -6.91 11.26 0.27
C ALA A 145 -8.33 10.65 0.30
N LEU A 146 -8.66 9.78 -0.68
CA LEU A 146 -9.91 9.03 -0.67
C LEU A 146 -9.98 8.04 0.50
N PHE A 147 -8.89 7.34 0.82
CA PHE A 147 -8.84 6.45 1.98
C PHE A 147 -9.14 7.18 3.30
N PHE A 148 -8.68 8.42 3.46
CA PHE A 148 -9.00 9.21 4.65
C PHE A 148 -10.47 9.60 4.78
N LYS A 149 -11.24 9.58 3.69
CA LYS A 149 -12.69 9.83 3.70
C LYS A 149 -13.53 8.59 4.02
N THR A 150 -12.91 7.40 4.01
CA THR A 150 -13.61 6.14 4.29
C THR A 150 -13.43 5.74 5.75
N TYR A 151 -14.42 5.04 6.31
CA TYR A 151 -14.35 4.45 7.65
C TYR A 151 -13.73 3.05 7.64
N LEU A 152 -13.41 2.51 6.45
CA LEU A 152 -12.85 1.17 6.29
C LEU A 152 -11.37 1.13 6.66
N TYR A 153 -10.90 -0.07 6.95
CA TYR A 153 -9.54 -0.26 7.44
C TYR A 153 -8.52 -0.02 6.31
N PRO A 154 -7.49 0.82 6.57
CA PRO A 154 -6.39 1.00 5.64
C PRO A 154 -5.56 -0.28 5.52
N GLN A 155 -4.62 -0.28 4.59
CA GLN A 155 -3.64 -1.38 4.45
C GLN A 155 -2.87 -1.63 5.74
N VAL A 156 -2.27 -2.81 5.87
CA VAL A 156 -1.55 -3.27 7.07
C VAL A 156 -0.48 -2.29 7.52
N TYR A 157 0.24 -1.64 6.60
CA TYR A 157 1.27 -0.63 6.93
C TYR A 157 0.70 0.57 7.68
N ASP A 158 -0.34 1.20 7.13
CA ASP A 158 -0.96 2.36 7.76
C ASP A 158 -1.63 1.99 9.08
N PHE A 159 -2.20 0.79 9.13
CA PHE A 159 -2.78 0.27 10.35
C PHE A 159 -1.71 0.01 11.42
N PHE A 160 -0.57 -0.58 11.04
CA PHE A 160 0.59 -0.79 11.91
C PHE A 160 1.05 0.53 12.53
N VAL A 161 1.29 1.54 11.69
CA VAL A 161 1.73 2.86 12.15
C VAL A 161 0.73 3.47 13.12
N LYS A 162 -0.57 3.43 12.81
CA LYS A 162 -1.63 3.99 13.67
C LYS A 162 -1.74 3.23 15.00
N ALA A 163 -1.74 1.90 14.96
CA ALA A 163 -1.95 1.06 16.15
C ALA A 163 -0.77 1.16 17.13
N VAL A 164 0.47 1.12 16.64
CA VAL A 164 1.67 1.25 17.47
C VAL A 164 1.80 2.66 18.02
N SER A 165 1.61 3.69 17.19
CA SER A 165 1.61 5.09 17.61
C SER A 165 0.61 5.33 18.74
N ALA A 166 -0.63 4.85 18.61
CA ALA A 166 -1.66 4.97 19.63
C ALA A 166 -1.35 4.18 20.92
N ARG A 167 -0.70 3.02 20.80
CA ARG A 167 -0.35 2.17 21.94
C ARG A 167 0.74 2.76 22.82
N TYR A 168 1.75 3.38 22.19
CA TYR A 168 2.93 3.90 22.87
C TYR A 168 2.91 5.42 23.04
N GLY A 169 1.86 6.11 22.62
CA GLY A 169 1.73 7.56 22.73
C GLY A 169 2.73 8.35 21.88
N ILE A 170 3.28 7.74 20.82
CA ILE A 170 4.22 8.37 19.91
C ILE A 170 3.45 9.26 18.93
N ARG A 171 3.98 10.40 18.55
CA ARG A 171 3.38 11.25 17.51
C ARG A 171 3.36 10.50 16.18
N LEU A 172 2.17 10.32 15.60
CA LEU A 172 1.95 9.55 14.39
C LEU A 172 2.87 9.95 13.21
N PRO A 173 3.09 11.25 12.91
CA PRO A 173 4.01 11.64 11.83
C PRO A 173 5.45 11.20 12.07
N VAL A 174 5.92 11.31 13.31
CA VAL A 174 7.30 10.91 13.68
C VAL A 174 7.47 9.40 13.52
N PHE A 175 6.53 8.61 14.04
CA PHE A 175 6.59 7.17 13.94
C PHE A 175 6.47 6.69 12.49
N LYS A 176 5.60 7.33 11.68
CA LYS A 176 5.50 7.05 10.25
C LYS A 176 6.83 7.29 9.54
N THR A 177 7.49 8.41 9.79
CA THR A 177 8.81 8.71 9.20
C THR A 177 9.87 7.67 9.58
N ILE A 178 9.88 7.22 10.84
CA ILE A 178 10.80 6.16 11.28
C ILE A 178 10.56 4.86 10.53
N VAL A 179 9.29 4.45 10.39
CA VAL A 179 8.92 3.22 9.65
C VAL A 179 9.29 3.35 8.18
N ASP A 180 8.99 4.49 7.55
CA ASP A 180 9.31 4.75 6.14
C ASP A 180 10.83 4.70 5.89
N LEU A 181 11.65 5.30 6.77
CA LEU A 181 13.11 5.23 6.70
C LEU A 181 13.64 3.80 6.94
N THR A 182 13.02 3.05 7.84
CA THR A 182 13.38 1.64 8.07
C THR A 182 13.09 0.78 6.83
N LEU A 183 11.96 0.99 6.17
CA LEU A 183 11.62 0.30 4.92
C LEU A 183 12.55 0.71 3.78
N LEU A 184 12.94 1.98 3.70
CA LEU A 184 13.92 2.46 2.73
C LEU A 184 15.28 1.78 2.96
N ALA A 185 15.77 1.74 4.20
CA ALA A 185 17.01 1.07 4.55
C ALA A 185 16.96 -0.44 4.23
N ALA A 186 15.85 -1.10 4.60
CA ALA A 186 15.62 -2.52 4.27
C ALA A 186 15.64 -2.76 2.76
N SER A 187 14.99 -1.90 1.97
CA SER A 187 15.01 -1.98 0.50
C SER A 187 16.44 -1.79 -0.05
N GLY A 188 17.21 -0.85 0.51
CA GLY A 188 18.61 -0.65 0.14
C GLY A 188 19.47 -1.90 0.41
N VAL A 189 19.32 -2.50 1.59
CA VAL A 189 20.00 -3.76 1.93
C VAL A 189 19.56 -4.89 1.00
N MET A 190 18.24 -5.03 0.74
CA MET A 190 17.73 -6.03 -0.19
C MET A 190 18.30 -5.83 -1.61
N THR A 191 18.37 -4.60 -2.09
CA THR A 191 18.97 -4.29 -3.40
C THR A 191 20.41 -4.75 -3.45
N PHE A 192 21.19 -4.40 -2.44
CA PHE A 192 22.61 -4.80 -2.36
C PHE A 192 22.78 -6.32 -2.25
N CYS A 193 21.98 -7.00 -1.43
CA CYS A 193 22.05 -8.46 -1.27
C CYS A 193 21.53 -9.25 -2.49
N PHE A 194 20.58 -8.69 -3.25
CA PHE A 194 19.95 -9.41 -4.35
C PHE A 194 20.58 -9.13 -5.70
N PHE A 195 21.11 -7.93 -5.91
CA PHE A 195 21.59 -7.43 -7.20
C PHE A 195 23.01 -6.86 -7.16
N GLY A 196 23.59 -6.62 -5.95
CA GLY A 196 24.98 -6.16 -5.74
C GLY A 196 25.94 -7.26 -5.76
#